data_1c7089d43d654233ed78d2d9916df5b8
#
_entry.id   1c7089d43d654233ed78d2d9916df5b8
#
_cell.length_a   1.000
_cell.length_b   1.000
_cell.length_c   1.000
_cell.angle_alpha   90.00
_cell.angle_beta   90.00
_cell.angle_gamma   90.00
#
_symmetry.space_group_name_H-M   'P 1'
#
loop_
_entity.id
_entity.type
_entity.pdbx_description
1 polymer ?
#
loop_
_entity_poly.entity_id
_entity_poly.type
_entity_poly.pdbx_seq_one_letter_code
_entity_poly.pdbx_strand_id
1 'polypeptide(L)'
;MRIFLILFLSTFPFSLHSQDNANEKKIAKYVMENIQKDYVDCYSFYKVAAETFRSAGKEKSLTDNLEKSADVALKYNYDLGEIMGLNPEVMAQMTKDKVNNFIKLANNDFSSLAKKYGMVCKNLVENPEQRTKYWEDKGKKIVK
;
A
#
# COMPACT_ATOMS: atom_id res chain seq x y z
N MET A 1 6.40 70.35 22.00
CA MET A 1 6.45 69.01 22.58
C MET A 1 5.98 68.04 21.48
N ARG A 2 6.94 67.42 20.77
CA ARG A 2 6.68 66.53 19.62
C ARG A 2 6.73 65.08 20.12
N ILE A 3 5.60 64.38 20.06
CA ILE A 3 5.47 62.98 20.42
C ILE A 3 5.80 62.16 19.15
N PHE A 4 6.94 61.45 19.19
CA PHE A 4 7.32 60.49 18.18
C PHE A 4 6.58 59.17 18.45
N LEU A 5 5.64 58.83 17.59
CA LEU A 5 4.95 57.54 17.59
C LEU A 5 5.82 56.55 16.80
N ILE A 6 6.54 55.66 17.50
CA ILE A 6 7.30 54.60 16.89
C ILE A 6 6.33 53.41 16.62
N LEU A 7 5.98 53.24 15.35
CA LEU A 7 5.27 52.06 14.85
C LEU A 7 6.26 50.87 14.82
N PHE A 8 6.14 49.97 15.80
CA PHE A 8 6.77 48.66 15.73
C PHE A 8 6.01 47.80 14.71
N LEU A 9 6.51 47.69 13.47
CA LEU A 9 6.15 46.67 12.54
C LEU A 9 6.77 45.34 13.00
N SER A 10 6.00 44.55 13.74
CA SER A 10 6.35 43.17 14.03
C SER A 10 6.17 42.34 12.75
N THR A 11 7.28 42.09 12.06
CA THR A 11 7.34 41.10 10.98
C THR A 11 7.25 39.72 11.62
N PHE A 12 6.05 39.13 11.64
CA PHE A 12 5.85 37.74 11.93
C PHE A 12 6.41 36.89 10.78
N PRO A 13 7.30 35.96 11.02
CA PRO A 13 7.74 35.02 9.99
C PRO A 13 6.64 33.94 9.79
N PHE A 14 5.81 34.15 8.79
CA PHE A 14 4.78 33.21 8.32
C PHE A 14 5.39 32.13 7.42
N SER A 15 6.46 31.43 7.81
CA SER A 15 7.14 30.50 6.89
C SER A 15 7.23 29.03 7.36
N LEU A 16 6.84 28.71 8.58
CA LEU A 16 7.02 27.35 9.11
C LEU A 16 5.84 26.39 8.82
N HIS A 17 4.62 26.88 8.67
CA HIS A 17 3.44 26.02 8.47
C HIS A 17 3.27 25.44 7.07
N SER A 18 3.86 26.02 6.03
CA SER A 18 3.68 25.56 4.65
C SER A 18 4.57 24.36 4.31
N GLN A 19 5.74 24.26 4.92
CA GLN A 19 6.69 23.18 4.63
C GLN A 19 6.29 21.89 5.31
N ASP A 20 5.76 21.93 6.53
CA ASP A 20 5.24 20.76 7.23
C ASP A 20 4.06 20.12 6.47
N ASN A 21 3.12 20.94 5.99
CA ASN A 21 1.98 20.47 5.19
C ASN A 21 2.40 19.83 3.85
N ALA A 22 3.45 20.36 3.21
CA ALA A 22 3.99 19.78 1.98
C ALA A 22 4.67 18.43 2.22
N ASN A 23 5.39 18.28 3.34
CA ASN A 23 6.03 17.03 3.72
C ASN A 23 5.01 15.96 4.13
N GLU A 24 3.98 16.33 4.88
CA GLU A 24 2.87 15.43 5.22
C GLU A 24 2.17 14.89 3.98
N LYS A 25 1.88 15.73 2.99
CA LYS A 25 1.28 15.31 1.71
C LYS A 25 2.18 14.33 0.94
N LYS A 26 3.50 14.57 0.93
CA LYS A 26 4.45 13.64 0.29
C LYS A 26 4.50 12.30 1.00
N ILE A 27 4.49 12.30 2.34
CA ILE A 27 4.44 11.07 3.15
C ILE A 27 3.14 10.32 2.88
N ALA A 28 1.99 11.00 2.92
CA ALA A 28 0.69 10.37 2.65
C ALA A 28 0.65 9.74 1.25
N LYS A 29 1.13 10.44 0.23
CA LYS A 29 1.25 9.90 -1.13
C LYS A 29 2.14 8.66 -1.17
N TYR A 30 3.33 8.73 -0.56
CA TYR A 30 4.25 7.60 -0.47
C TYR A 30 3.61 6.39 0.21
N VAL A 31 2.88 6.59 1.31
CA VAL A 31 2.16 5.54 2.02
C VAL A 31 1.10 4.90 1.12
N MET A 32 0.24 5.70 0.49
CA MET A 32 -0.83 5.19 -0.39
C MET A 32 -0.27 4.36 -1.55
N GLU A 33 0.78 4.85 -2.22
CA GLU A 33 1.42 4.15 -3.34
C GLU A 33 2.01 2.79 -2.91
N ASN A 34 2.60 2.71 -1.73
CA ASN A 34 3.21 1.47 -1.24
C ASN A 34 2.16 0.49 -0.70
N ILE A 35 1.14 0.97 0.00
CA ILE A 35 0.01 0.12 0.44
C ILE A 35 -0.74 -0.44 -0.76
N GLN A 36 -0.98 0.36 -1.80
CA GLN A 36 -1.62 -0.11 -3.03
C GLN A 36 -0.81 -1.22 -3.70
N LYS A 37 0.52 -1.07 -3.79
CA LYS A 37 1.42 -2.12 -4.30
C LYS A 37 1.38 -3.39 -3.44
N ASP A 38 1.35 -3.24 -2.11
CA ASP A 38 1.21 -4.38 -1.20
C ASP A 38 -0.11 -5.14 -1.46
N TYR A 39 -1.22 -4.45 -1.70
CA TYR A 39 -2.49 -5.10 -2.04
C TYR A 39 -2.45 -5.83 -3.38
N VAL A 40 -1.79 -5.28 -4.40
CA VAL A 40 -1.57 -5.98 -5.67
C VAL A 40 -0.73 -7.24 -5.48
N ASP A 41 0.33 -7.15 -4.68
CA ASP A 41 1.17 -8.30 -4.35
C ASP A 41 0.37 -9.37 -3.59
N CYS A 42 -0.43 -8.98 -2.62
CA CYS A 42 -1.22 -9.91 -1.81
C CYS A 42 -2.38 -10.53 -2.58
N TYR A 43 -3.07 -9.78 -3.42
CA TYR A 43 -4.03 -10.37 -4.35
C TYR A 43 -3.37 -11.46 -5.21
N SER A 44 -2.23 -11.14 -5.81
CA SER A 44 -1.51 -12.07 -6.68
C SER A 44 -1.04 -13.31 -5.92
N PHE A 45 -0.52 -13.12 -4.70
CA PHE A 45 -0.13 -14.21 -3.83
C PHE A 45 -1.30 -15.15 -3.49
N TYR A 46 -2.42 -14.60 -3.05
CA TYR A 46 -3.59 -15.38 -2.66
C TYR A 46 -4.20 -16.15 -3.84
N LYS A 47 -4.28 -15.54 -5.03
CA LYS A 47 -4.77 -16.22 -6.24
C LYS A 47 -3.88 -17.39 -6.61
N VAL A 48 -2.56 -17.20 -6.60
CA VAL A 48 -1.60 -18.26 -6.93
C VAL A 48 -1.57 -19.35 -5.85
N ALA A 49 -1.66 -18.98 -4.57
CA ALA A 49 -1.73 -19.93 -3.47
C ALA A 49 -3.01 -20.80 -3.54
N ALA A 50 -4.17 -20.18 -3.80
CA ALA A 50 -5.42 -20.91 -3.94
C ALA A 50 -5.36 -21.94 -5.08
N GLU A 51 -4.81 -21.56 -6.23
CA GLU A 51 -4.64 -22.47 -7.37
C GLU A 51 -3.64 -23.59 -7.08
N THR A 52 -2.49 -23.26 -6.47
CA THR A 52 -1.48 -24.25 -6.06
C THR A 52 -2.08 -25.28 -5.09
N PHE A 53 -2.85 -24.84 -4.10
CA PHE A 53 -3.47 -25.73 -3.13
C PHE A 53 -4.61 -26.54 -3.73
N ARG A 54 -5.40 -25.96 -4.65
CA ARG A 54 -6.43 -26.68 -5.41
C ARG A 54 -5.82 -27.80 -6.24
N SER A 55 -4.75 -27.50 -6.96
CA SER A 55 -4.02 -28.47 -7.79
C SER A 55 -3.35 -29.58 -6.93
N ALA A 56 -2.97 -29.27 -5.69
CA ALA A 56 -2.43 -30.24 -4.73
C ALA A 56 -3.50 -31.01 -3.96
N GLY A 57 -4.79 -30.88 -4.31
CA GLY A 57 -5.90 -31.60 -3.67
C GLY A 57 -6.15 -31.20 -2.22
N LYS A 58 -5.78 -29.97 -1.82
CA LYS A 58 -6.04 -29.48 -0.47
C LYS A 58 -7.53 -29.20 -0.25
N GLU A 59 -7.94 -29.15 1.03
CA GLU A 59 -9.35 -28.91 1.39
C GLU A 59 -9.92 -27.66 0.73
N LYS A 60 -11.17 -27.79 0.26
CA LYS A 60 -11.90 -26.70 -0.40
C LYS A 60 -12.02 -25.45 0.51
N SER A 61 -12.25 -25.66 1.82
CA SER A 61 -12.34 -24.58 2.80
C SER A 61 -11.10 -23.69 2.83
N LEU A 62 -9.90 -24.28 2.67
CA LEU A 62 -8.64 -23.54 2.63
C LEU A 62 -8.53 -22.70 1.35
N THR A 63 -8.86 -23.29 0.20
CA THR A 63 -8.82 -22.57 -1.08
C THR A 63 -9.86 -21.45 -1.14
N ASP A 64 -11.07 -21.68 -0.62
CA ASP A 64 -12.13 -20.66 -0.54
C ASP A 64 -11.72 -19.49 0.37
N ASN A 65 -11.02 -19.75 1.48
CA ASN A 65 -10.51 -18.68 2.35
C ASN A 65 -9.41 -17.84 1.68
N LEU A 66 -8.53 -18.47 0.90
CA LEU A 66 -7.53 -17.75 0.11
C LEU A 66 -8.17 -16.88 -0.98
N GLU A 67 -9.20 -17.39 -1.67
CA GLU A 67 -9.96 -16.61 -2.65
C GLU A 67 -10.64 -15.40 -2.01
N LYS A 68 -11.29 -15.57 -0.85
CA LYS A 68 -11.87 -14.44 -0.11
C LYS A 68 -10.82 -13.39 0.27
N SER A 69 -9.64 -13.81 0.70
CA SER A 69 -8.54 -12.90 1.01
C SER A 69 -8.02 -12.18 -0.24
N ALA A 70 -8.01 -12.86 -1.39
CA ALA A 70 -7.71 -12.25 -2.68
C ALA A 70 -8.73 -11.17 -3.04
N ASP A 71 -10.04 -11.45 -2.90
CA ASP A 71 -11.10 -10.49 -3.21
C ASP A 71 -11.01 -9.24 -2.34
N VAL A 72 -10.71 -9.40 -1.04
CA VAL A 72 -10.47 -8.26 -0.13
C VAL A 72 -9.27 -7.44 -0.59
N ALA A 73 -8.15 -8.08 -0.91
CA ALA A 73 -6.96 -7.38 -1.39
C ALA A 73 -7.21 -6.65 -2.72
N LEU A 74 -7.96 -7.28 -3.66
CA LEU A 74 -8.32 -6.66 -4.92
C LEU A 74 -9.19 -5.41 -4.71
N LYS A 75 -10.19 -5.52 -3.83
CA LYS A 75 -11.05 -4.38 -3.51
C LYS A 75 -10.25 -3.20 -3.00
N TYR A 76 -9.39 -3.38 -2.02
CA TYR A 76 -8.57 -2.30 -1.48
C TYR A 76 -7.55 -1.75 -2.49
N ASN A 77 -7.02 -2.60 -3.39
CA ASN A 77 -6.19 -2.13 -4.49
C ASN A 77 -6.95 -1.12 -5.37
N TYR A 78 -8.20 -1.42 -5.74
CA TYR A 78 -9.01 -0.53 -6.58
C TYR A 78 -9.48 0.71 -5.81
N ASP A 79 -9.92 0.58 -4.56
CA ASP A 79 -10.32 1.72 -3.73
C ASP A 79 -9.18 2.75 -3.58
N LEU A 80 -7.96 2.28 -3.31
CA LEU A 80 -6.78 3.15 -3.22
C LEU A 80 -6.38 3.72 -4.57
N GLY A 81 -6.46 2.94 -5.62
CA GLY A 81 -6.19 3.40 -6.98
C GLY A 81 -7.13 4.53 -7.40
N GLU A 82 -8.41 4.42 -7.09
CA GLU A 82 -9.41 5.47 -7.34
C GLU A 82 -9.07 6.75 -6.56
N ILE A 83 -8.75 6.63 -5.26
CA ILE A 83 -8.32 7.79 -4.43
C ILE A 83 -7.08 8.47 -5.02
N MET A 84 -6.15 7.71 -5.59
CA MET A 84 -4.94 8.24 -6.25
C MET A 84 -5.17 8.72 -7.69
N GLY A 85 -6.38 8.58 -8.23
CA GLY A 85 -6.72 8.96 -9.61
C GLY A 85 -6.09 8.05 -10.67
N LEU A 86 -5.81 6.78 -10.33
CA LEU A 86 -5.26 5.82 -11.29
C LEU A 86 -6.34 5.34 -12.26
N ASN A 87 -5.95 5.15 -13.50
CA ASN A 87 -6.85 4.61 -14.52
C ASN A 87 -7.14 3.12 -14.25
N PRO A 88 -8.43 2.67 -14.27
CA PRO A 88 -8.81 1.29 -14.01
C PRO A 88 -8.17 0.26 -14.95
N GLU A 89 -8.00 0.59 -16.24
CA GLU A 89 -7.35 -0.32 -17.19
C GLU A 89 -5.87 -0.51 -16.85
N VAL A 90 -5.19 0.56 -16.44
CA VAL A 90 -3.79 0.49 -15.97
C VAL A 90 -3.69 -0.38 -14.72
N MET A 91 -4.60 -0.22 -13.76
CA MET A 91 -4.64 -1.05 -12.55
C MET A 91 -4.90 -2.52 -12.87
N ALA A 92 -5.84 -2.81 -13.78
CA ALA A 92 -6.12 -4.17 -14.24
C ALA A 92 -4.89 -4.81 -14.89
N GLN A 93 -4.18 -4.06 -15.75
CA GLN A 93 -2.96 -4.55 -16.41
C GLN A 93 -1.85 -4.82 -15.38
N MET A 94 -1.60 -3.87 -14.46
CA MET A 94 -0.61 -4.05 -13.38
C MET A 94 -0.91 -5.30 -12.54
N THR A 95 -2.18 -5.52 -12.19
CA THR A 95 -2.63 -6.68 -11.42
C THR A 95 -2.40 -7.98 -12.20
N LYS A 96 -2.77 -8.02 -13.48
CA LYS A 96 -2.54 -9.16 -14.36
C LYS A 96 -1.06 -9.50 -14.50
N ASP A 97 -0.22 -8.50 -14.72
CA ASP A 97 1.23 -8.69 -14.86
C ASP A 97 1.85 -9.23 -13.57
N LYS A 98 1.37 -8.75 -12.42
CA LYS A 98 1.82 -9.23 -11.12
C LYS A 98 1.42 -10.69 -10.90
N VAL A 99 0.17 -11.08 -11.18
CA VAL A 99 -0.28 -12.47 -11.10
C VAL A 99 0.58 -13.37 -11.98
N ASN A 100 0.82 -12.99 -13.23
CA ASN A 100 1.66 -13.75 -14.16
C ASN A 100 3.09 -13.93 -13.63
N ASN A 101 3.66 -12.89 -13.01
CA ASN A 101 4.98 -12.99 -12.38
C ASN A 101 4.96 -13.96 -11.18
N PHE A 102 3.92 -13.90 -10.34
CA PHE A 102 3.79 -14.80 -9.18
C PHE A 102 3.58 -16.26 -9.61
N ILE A 103 2.86 -16.52 -10.70
CA ILE A 103 2.75 -17.86 -11.28
C ILE A 103 4.15 -18.39 -11.65
N LYS A 104 4.96 -17.59 -12.33
CA LYS A 104 6.34 -17.99 -12.69
C LYS A 104 7.19 -18.29 -11.46
N LEU A 105 7.10 -17.46 -10.42
CA LEU A 105 7.83 -17.65 -9.17
C LEU A 105 7.34 -18.92 -8.45
N ALA A 106 6.04 -19.16 -8.38
CA ALA A 106 5.44 -20.33 -7.73
C ALA A 106 5.82 -21.63 -8.44
N ASN A 107 5.85 -21.62 -9.78
CA ASN A 107 6.30 -22.79 -10.56
C ASN A 107 7.76 -23.16 -10.29
N ASN A 108 8.60 -22.19 -9.94
CA ASN A 108 9.97 -22.44 -9.56
C ASN A 108 10.11 -22.89 -8.09
N ASP A 109 9.50 -22.13 -7.17
CA ASP A 109 9.55 -22.40 -5.73
C ASP A 109 8.41 -21.69 -4.98
N PHE A 110 7.28 -22.38 -4.85
CA PHE A 110 6.13 -21.88 -4.09
C PHE A 110 6.45 -21.68 -2.60
N SER A 111 7.33 -22.49 -2.02
CA SER A 111 7.69 -22.38 -0.59
C SER A 111 8.35 -21.03 -0.30
N SER A 112 9.29 -20.61 -1.13
CA SER A 112 9.93 -19.28 -1.01
C SER A 112 8.93 -18.16 -1.21
N LEU A 113 7.99 -18.29 -2.14
CA LEU A 113 6.91 -17.32 -2.34
C LEU A 113 6.03 -17.20 -1.08
N ALA A 114 5.60 -18.35 -0.53
CA ALA A 114 4.77 -18.41 0.67
C ALA A 114 5.49 -17.83 1.90
N LYS A 115 6.77 -18.13 2.06
CA LYS A 115 7.60 -17.58 3.14
C LYS A 115 7.72 -16.05 3.07
N LYS A 116 7.85 -15.52 1.85
CA LYS A 116 8.00 -14.06 1.64
C LYS A 116 6.70 -13.30 1.85
N TYR A 117 5.59 -13.81 1.35
CA TYR A 117 4.33 -13.06 1.27
C TYR A 117 3.27 -13.51 2.27
N GLY A 118 3.29 -14.76 2.72
CA GLY A 118 2.21 -15.32 3.54
C GLY A 118 1.86 -14.51 4.77
N MET A 119 2.85 -14.21 5.63
CA MET A 119 2.60 -13.42 6.84
C MET A 119 2.31 -11.96 6.56
N VAL A 120 3.00 -11.37 5.58
CA VAL A 120 2.79 -9.95 5.20
C VAL A 120 1.36 -9.75 4.71
N CYS A 121 0.88 -10.64 3.83
CA CYS A 121 -0.45 -10.55 3.26
C CYS A 121 -1.55 -10.89 4.28
N LYS A 122 -1.32 -11.88 5.15
CA LYS A 122 -2.23 -12.14 6.26
C LYS A 122 -2.42 -10.89 7.13
N ASN A 123 -1.31 -10.29 7.56
CA ASN A 123 -1.36 -9.09 8.41
C ASN A 123 -2.00 -7.90 7.69
N LEU A 124 -1.75 -7.73 6.39
CA LEU A 124 -2.34 -6.64 5.62
C LEU A 124 -3.88 -6.74 5.55
N VAL A 125 -4.41 -7.96 5.37
CA VAL A 125 -5.87 -8.19 5.29
C VAL A 125 -6.52 -8.13 6.68
N GLU A 126 -5.88 -8.70 7.71
CA GLU A 126 -6.44 -8.78 9.07
C GLU A 126 -6.21 -7.51 9.89
N ASN A 127 -5.10 -6.81 9.68
CA ASN A 127 -4.71 -5.61 10.43
C ASN A 127 -3.96 -4.60 9.54
N PRO A 128 -4.66 -3.90 8.62
CA PRO A 128 -4.05 -2.98 7.67
C PRO A 128 -3.32 -1.79 8.33
N GLU A 129 -3.73 -1.40 9.55
CA GLU A 129 -3.13 -0.27 10.27
C GLU A 129 -1.64 -0.50 10.56
N GLN A 130 -1.26 -1.72 10.92
CA GLN A 130 0.13 -2.06 11.20
C GLN A 130 1.01 -1.84 9.96
N ARG A 131 0.50 -2.22 8.77
CA ARG A 131 1.24 -2.05 7.52
C ARG A 131 1.29 -0.59 7.08
N THR A 132 0.22 0.15 7.30
CA THR A 132 0.16 1.61 7.08
C THR A 132 1.22 2.31 7.91
N LYS A 133 1.28 2.03 9.22
CA LYS A 133 2.30 2.58 10.13
C LYS A 133 3.73 2.26 9.67
N TYR A 134 3.97 1.04 9.21
CA TYR A 134 5.28 0.66 8.67
C TYR A 134 5.70 1.58 7.51
N TRP A 135 4.78 1.88 6.58
CA TRP A 135 5.06 2.77 5.45
C TRP A 135 5.16 4.24 5.85
N GLU A 136 4.38 4.68 6.84
CA GLU A 136 4.52 6.02 7.43
C GLU A 136 5.91 6.24 8.03
N ASP A 137 6.38 5.28 8.84
CA ASP A 137 7.70 5.36 9.45
C ASP A 137 8.84 5.34 8.41
N LYS A 138 8.63 4.65 7.30
CA LYS A 138 9.53 4.68 6.14
C LYS A 138 9.48 6.04 5.44
N GLY A 139 8.28 6.55 5.16
CA GLY A 139 8.05 7.84 4.50
C GLY A 139 8.70 9.00 5.27
N LYS A 140 8.55 9.04 6.60
CA LYS A 140 9.18 10.04 7.47
C LYS A 140 10.71 10.05 7.41
N LYS A 141 11.33 8.93 7.05
CA LYS A 141 12.80 8.84 6.90
C LYS A 141 13.29 9.34 5.54
N ILE A 142 12.43 9.27 4.52
CA ILE A 142 12.76 9.62 3.13
C ILE A 142 12.45 11.09 2.84
N VAL A 143 11.32 11.58 3.37
CA VAL A 143 10.87 12.96 3.21
C VAL A 143 11.43 13.78 4.38
N LYS A 144 12.67 14.25 4.24
CA LYS A 144 13.32 15.18 5.16
C LYS A 144 13.46 16.56 4.51
#